data_8d7964f2b8fb9f48fe0c4a3cbde42258
#
_entry.id   8d7964f2b8fb9f48fe0c4a3cbde42258
#
_cell.length_a   1.000
_cell.length_b   1.000
_cell.length_c   1.000
_cell.angle_alpha   90.00
_cell.angle_beta   90.00
_cell.angle_gamma   90.00
#
_symmetry.space_group_name_H-M   'P 1'
#
loop_
_entity.id
_entity.type
_entity.pdbx_description
1 polymer ?
#
loop_
_entity_poly.entity_id
_entity_poly.type
_entity_poly.pdbx_seq_one_letter_code
_entity_poly.pdbx_strand_id
1 'polypeptide(L)'
;MYKVLISDAMSNVADQIFNDKGIEVDVITGLSEQELINIIPEYDGLLVRSATTVTADILAAATKLKAIARAGAGVDNIDCAKARENGVVVMNTPGGNTNATAEHAFALIMAALRKIPFADETTHKGEWQKKAIKGVELSKKTLGIVGFGNIGARLSHLVSGFDVNVLV
;
A
#
# COMPACT_ATOMS: atom_id res chain seq x y z
N MET A 1 -16.83 -3.99 -26.53
CA MET A 1 -16.97 -4.29 -25.09
C MET A 1 -15.61 -4.01 -24.48
N TYR A 2 -15.50 -3.35 -23.34
CA TYR A 2 -14.20 -3.14 -22.70
C TYR A 2 -13.76 -4.39 -21.96
N LYS A 3 -12.45 -4.64 -21.97
CA LYS A 3 -11.84 -5.78 -21.28
C LYS A 3 -10.75 -5.33 -20.31
N VAL A 4 -10.80 -5.82 -19.08
CA VAL A 4 -9.89 -5.45 -17.99
C VAL A 4 -9.14 -6.68 -17.49
N LEU A 5 -7.83 -6.53 -17.30
CA LEU A 5 -6.99 -7.51 -16.64
C LEU A 5 -6.80 -7.11 -15.16
N ILE A 6 -7.04 -8.02 -14.25
CA ILE A 6 -6.63 -7.93 -12.85
C ILE A 6 -5.40 -8.81 -12.68
N SER A 7 -4.23 -8.21 -12.49
CA SER A 7 -2.95 -8.93 -12.46
C SER A 7 -2.42 -9.23 -11.06
N ASP A 8 -3.03 -8.64 -10.02
CA ASP A 8 -2.65 -8.87 -8.63
C ASP A 8 -3.81 -9.42 -7.81
N ALA A 9 -3.49 -10.27 -6.83
CA ALA A 9 -4.49 -10.83 -5.92
C ALA A 9 -5.20 -9.72 -5.13
N MET A 10 -6.52 -9.67 -5.19
CA MET A 10 -7.37 -8.75 -4.46
C MET A 10 -8.73 -9.37 -4.16
N SER A 11 -9.62 -8.62 -3.51
CA SER A 11 -10.99 -9.07 -3.23
C SER A 11 -11.77 -9.28 -4.53
N ASN A 12 -12.57 -10.34 -4.60
CA ASN A 12 -13.49 -10.63 -5.73
C ASN A 12 -14.59 -9.56 -5.90
N VAL A 13 -14.68 -8.59 -5.01
CA VAL A 13 -15.55 -7.42 -5.19
C VAL A 13 -15.13 -6.61 -6.42
N ALA A 14 -13.84 -6.65 -6.80
CA ALA A 14 -13.36 -5.91 -7.97
C ALA A 14 -13.93 -6.47 -9.29
N ASP A 15 -13.87 -7.79 -9.46
CA ASP A 15 -14.43 -8.45 -10.65
C ASP A 15 -15.95 -8.34 -10.71
N GLN A 16 -16.64 -8.44 -9.57
CA GLN A 16 -18.08 -8.23 -9.48
C GLN A 16 -18.50 -6.83 -9.97
N ILE A 17 -17.80 -5.77 -9.48
CA ILE A 17 -18.10 -4.39 -9.88
C ILE A 17 -17.94 -4.18 -11.40
N PHE A 18 -16.89 -4.75 -11.99
CA PHE A 18 -16.69 -4.64 -13.44
C PHE A 18 -17.78 -5.40 -14.21
N ASN A 19 -18.10 -6.63 -13.81
CA ASN A 19 -19.14 -7.44 -14.43
C ASN A 19 -20.52 -6.76 -14.36
N ASP A 20 -20.88 -6.15 -13.22
CA ASP A 20 -22.12 -5.39 -13.03
C ASP A 20 -22.21 -4.17 -13.97
N LYS A 21 -21.06 -3.67 -14.43
CA LYS A 21 -20.96 -2.58 -15.41
C LYS A 21 -20.87 -3.05 -16.86
N GLY A 22 -20.96 -4.36 -17.10
CA GLY A 22 -20.85 -4.95 -18.44
C GLY A 22 -19.44 -4.88 -19.02
N ILE A 23 -18.41 -4.86 -18.16
CA ILE A 23 -17.00 -4.90 -18.53
C ILE A 23 -16.49 -6.33 -18.34
N GLU A 24 -15.87 -6.88 -19.37
CA GLU A 24 -15.25 -8.20 -19.30
C GLU A 24 -14.00 -8.16 -18.42
N VAL A 25 -13.82 -9.16 -17.57
CA VAL A 25 -12.70 -9.21 -16.62
C VAL A 25 -12.01 -10.54 -16.67
N ASP A 26 -10.69 -10.50 -16.83
CA ASP A 26 -9.81 -11.64 -16.59
C ASP A 26 -9.01 -11.39 -15.31
N VAL A 27 -8.93 -12.41 -14.46
CA VAL A 27 -8.12 -12.40 -13.24
C VAL A 27 -6.97 -13.38 -13.43
N ILE A 28 -5.77 -12.86 -13.74
CA ILE A 28 -4.57 -13.67 -13.99
C ILE A 28 -3.43 -13.09 -13.16
N THR A 29 -3.11 -13.76 -12.06
CA THR A 29 -2.13 -13.26 -11.08
C THR A 29 -0.79 -14.01 -11.18
N GLY A 30 0.28 -13.34 -10.71
CA GLY A 30 1.61 -13.95 -10.68
C GLY A 30 2.32 -14.00 -12.03
N LEU A 31 1.88 -13.17 -12.97
CA LEU A 31 2.51 -13.05 -14.29
C LEU A 31 3.92 -12.47 -14.15
N SER A 32 4.86 -13.06 -14.87
CA SER A 32 6.15 -12.42 -15.16
C SER A 32 5.95 -11.23 -16.10
N GLU A 33 6.93 -10.34 -16.18
CA GLU A 33 6.90 -9.21 -17.10
C GLU A 33 6.65 -9.64 -18.55
N GLN A 34 7.34 -10.69 -19.01
CA GLN A 34 7.20 -11.18 -20.38
C GLN A 34 5.81 -11.79 -20.67
N GLU A 35 5.23 -12.49 -19.70
CA GLU A 35 3.87 -13.00 -19.83
C GLU A 35 2.86 -11.86 -19.90
N LEU A 36 3.03 -10.83 -19.09
CA LEU A 36 2.18 -9.65 -19.13
C LEU A 36 2.33 -8.89 -20.46
N ILE A 37 3.55 -8.71 -20.99
CA ILE A 37 3.81 -8.13 -22.32
C ILE A 37 3.04 -8.88 -23.42
N ASN A 38 3.01 -10.20 -23.33
CA ASN A 38 2.37 -11.03 -24.37
C ASN A 38 0.85 -10.90 -24.40
N ILE A 39 0.21 -10.66 -23.23
CA ILE A 39 -1.27 -10.63 -23.16
C ILE A 39 -1.87 -9.23 -23.10
N ILE A 40 -1.11 -8.23 -22.62
CA ILE A 40 -1.64 -6.87 -22.40
C ILE A 40 -2.22 -6.19 -23.66
N PRO A 41 -1.79 -6.49 -24.89
CA PRO A 41 -2.38 -5.91 -26.08
C PRO A 41 -3.90 -6.18 -26.24
N GLU A 42 -4.44 -7.16 -25.53
CA GLU A 42 -5.86 -7.52 -25.60
C GLU A 42 -6.75 -6.69 -24.69
N TYR A 43 -6.18 -5.92 -23.72
CA TYR A 43 -6.93 -5.27 -22.66
C TYR A 43 -7.02 -3.77 -22.83
N ASP A 44 -8.20 -3.23 -22.48
CA ASP A 44 -8.48 -1.79 -22.41
C ASP A 44 -8.11 -1.19 -21.03
N GLY A 45 -8.08 -2.01 -19.98
CA GLY A 45 -7.76 -1.62 -18.62
C GLY A 45 -6.88 -2.64 -17.90
N LEU A 46 -6.03 -2.15 -17.00
CA LEU A 46 -5.17 -2.97 -16.13
C LEU A 46 -5.38 -2.56 -14.67
N LEU A 47 -5.74 -3.51 -13.81
CA LEU A 47 -5.86 -3.30 -12.38
C LEU A 47 -4.74 -4.05 -11.65
N VAL A 48 -3.93 -3.29 -10.90
CA VAL A 48 -2.76 -3.79 -10.17
C VAL A 48 -2.82 -3.42 -8.68
N ARG A 49 -1.96 -4.04 -7.89
CA ARG A 49 -1.59 -3.60 -6.53
C ARG A 49 -0.09 -3.34 -6.47
N SER A 50 0.64 -4.07 -5.64
CA SER A 50 2.07 -3.88 -5.40
C SER A 50 2.96 -4.98 -5.99
N ALA A 51 2.40 -6.11 -6.42
CA ALA A 51 3.20 -7.23 -6.93
C ALA A 51 3.54 -7.03 -8.41
N THR A 52 2.63 -6.49 -9.22
CA THR A 52 2.87 -6.17 -10.62
C THR A 52 3.58 -4.82 -10.75
N THR A 53 4.73 -4.79 -11.43
CA THR A 53 5.39 -3.55 -11.87
C THR A 53 5.04 -3.29 -13.33
N VAL A 54 4.49 -2.13 -13.64
CA VAL A 54 4.12 -1.72 -15.00
C VAL A 54 5.25 -0.89 -15.60
N THR A 55 6.12 -1.57 -16.35
CA THR A 55 7.32 -0.98 -16.95
C THR A 55 7.01 -0.28 -18.28
N ALA A 56 8.00 0.46 -18.81
CA ALA A 56 7.91 1.07 -20.13
C ALA A 56 7.70 0.03 -21.24
N ASP A 57 8.26 -1.18 -21.11
CA ASP A 57 8.14 -2.26 -22.09
C ASP A 57 6.71 -2.83 -22.12
N ILE A 58 6.09 -3.03 -20.97
CA ILE A 58 4.69 -3.40 -20.87
C ILE A 58 3.80 -2.33 -21.52
N LEU A 59 4.06 -1.06 -21.24
CA LEU A 59 3.30 0.06 -21.81
C LEU A 59 3.50 0.19 -23.31
N ALA A 60 4.68 -0.14 -23.85
CA ALA A 60 4.94 -0.16 -25.28
C ALA A 60 4.13 -1.26 -25.98
N ALA A 61 3.93 -2.40 -25.33
CA ALA A 61 3.11 -3.51 -25.85
C ALA A 61 1.59 -3.24 -25.73
N ALA A 62 1.18 -2.40 -24.79
CA ALA A 62 -0.21 -2.18 -24.39
C ALA A 62 -0.99 -1.28 -25.38
N THR A 63 -1.16 -1.72 -26.63
CA THR A 63 -1.69 -0.91 -27.73
C THR A 63 -3.15 -0.49 -27.61
N LYS A 64 -3.95 -1.21 -26.80
CA LYS A 64 -5.37 -0.89 -26.56
C LYS A 64 -5.61 -0.24 -25.19
N LEU A 65 -4.60 -0.23 -24.33
CA LEU A 65 -4.76 0.18 -22.93
C LEU A 65 -5.15 1.65 -22.83
N LYS A 66 -6.19 1.93 -22.05
CA LYS A 66 -6.74 3.28 -21.82
C LYS A 66 -6.52 3.74 -20.38
N ALA A 67 -6.52 2.79 -19.45
CA ALA A 67 -6.42 3.09 -18.03
C ALA A 67 -5.66 2.01 -17.26
N ILE A 68 -4.89 2.46 -16.29
CA ILE A 68 -4.29 1.61 -15.24
C ILE A 68 -4.84 2.09 -13.90
N ALA A 69 -5.37 1.18 -13.10
CA ALA A 69 -5.77 1.48 -11.73
C ALA A 69 -4.90 0.71 -10.74
N ARG A 70 -4.35 1.41 -9.76
CA ARG A 70 -3.69 0.74 -8.63
C ARG A 70 -4.58 0.76 -7.40
N ALA A 71 -4.94 -0.41 -6.89
CA ALA A 71 -5.58 -0.54 -5.59
C ALA A 71 -4.54 -0.34 -4.47
N GLY A 72 -4.11 0.92 -4.29
CA GLY A 72 -3.07 1.35 -3.37
C GLY A 72 -2.91 2.87 -3.37
N ALA A 73 -2.21 3.41 -2.36
CA ALA A 73 -2.08 4.85 -2.17
C ALA A 73 -1.00 5.49 -3.06
N GLY A 74 0.05 4.74 -3.39
CA GLY A 74 1.13 5.21 -4.27
C GLY A 74 0.96 4.73 -5.71
N VAL A 75 1.90 5.10 -6.58
CA VAL A 75 2.00 4.65 -7.99
C VAL A 75 3.45 4.32 -8.38
N ASP A 76 4.28 4.03 -7.39
CA ASP A 76 5.71 3.81 -7.50
C ASP A 76 6.11 2.60 -8.37
N ASN A 77 5.20 1.64 -8.55
CA ASN A 77 5.37 0.49 -9.42
C ASN A 77 4.79 0.69 -10.84
N ILE A 78 4.47 1.92 -11.24
CA ILE A 78 3.92 2.24 -12.57
C ILE A 78 4.77 3.34 -13.20
N ASP A 79 5.27 3.13 -14.42
CA ASP A 79 5.91 4.18 -15.21
C ASP A 79 4.86 5.20 -15.69
N CYS A 80 4.55 6.16 -14.80
CA CYS A 80 3.55 7.19 -15.07
C CYS A 80 3.96 8.15 -16.22
N ALA A 81 5.26 8.32 -16.47
CA ALA A 81 5.74 9.16 -17.56
C ALA A 81 5.42 8.48 -18.90
N LYS A 82 5.76 7.21 -19.03
CA LYS A 82 5.47 6.44 -20.22
C LYS A 82 3.98 6.21 -20.44
N ALA A 83 3.21 5.99 -19.37
CA ALA A 83 1.76 5.88 -19.45
C ALA A 83 1.13 7.17 -20.03
N ARG A 84 1.59 8.33 -19.57
CA ARG A 84 1.16 9.65 -20.09
C ARG A 84 1.50 9.84 -21.57
N GLU A 85 2.71 9.49 -21.99
CA GLU A 85 3.13 9.53 -23.39
C GLU A 85 2.21 8.70 -24.30
N ASN A 86 1.79 7.53 -23.81
CA ASN A 86 0.89 6.64 -24.52
C ASN A 86 -0.61 7.03 -24.40
N GLY A 87 -0.94 8.12 -23.69
CA GLY A 87 -2.33 8.56 -23.45
C GLY A 87 -3.10 7.66 -22.47
N VAL A 88 -2.40 6.86 -21.65
CA VAL A 88 -2.99 5.95 -20.66
C VAL A 88 -3.21 6.69 -19.34
N VAL A 89 -4.44 6.66 -18.83
CA VAL A 89 -4.79 7.28 -17.54
C VAL A 89 -4.33 6.39 -16.39
N VAL A 90 -3.57 6.94 -15.43
CA VAL A 90 -3.18 6.23 -14.21
C VAL A 90 -4.01 6.73 -13.04
N MET A 91 -4.64 5.80 -12.33
CA MET A 91 -5.50 6.06 -11.16
C MET A 91 -5.00 5.27 -9.97
N ASN A 92 -5.23 5.80 -8.76
CA ASN A 92 -4.92 5.12 -7.51
C ASN A 92 -6.02 5.37 -6.47
N THR A 93 -5.86 4.81 -5.26
CA THR A 93 -6.78 5.01 -4.13
C THR A 93 -6.10 5.82 -3.02
N PRO A 94 -5.94 7.16 -3.18
CA PRO A 94 -5.27 7.99 -2.21
C PRO A 94 -6.03 7.97 -0.88
N GLY A 95 -5.29 7.84 0.23
CA GLY A 95 -5.88 7.82 1.57
C GLY A 95 -6.43 6.46 2.03
N GLY A 96 -6.56 5.47 1.14
CA GLY A 96 -7.16 4.17 1.47
C GLY A 96 -6.46 3.39 2.61
N ASN A 97 -5.18 3.64 2.84
CA ASN A 97 -4.41 3.01 3.92
C ASN A 97 -3.98 3.98 5.03
N THR A 98 -4.42 5.24 4.99
CA THR A 98 -3.92 6.29 5.90
C THR A 98 -4.10 5.90 7.37
N ASN A 99 -5.27 5.46 7.75
CA ASN A 99 -5.58 5.11 9.13
C ASN A 99 -4.77 3.89 9.59
N ALA A 100 -4.83 2.80 8.81
CA ALA A 100 -4.13 1.56 9.13
C ALA A 100 -2.61 1.75 9.25
N THR A 101 -2.01 2.55 8.36
CA THR A 101 -0.57 2.84 8.38
C THR A 101 -0.20 3.71 9.60
N ALA A 102 -1.00 4.72 9.92
CA ALA A 102 -0.75 5.57 11.10
C ALA A 102 -0.90 4.78 12.41
N GLU A 103 -1.91 3.91 12.52
CA GLU A 103 -2.10 3.01 13.67
C GLU A 103 -0.94 2.03 13.81
N HIS A 104 -0.49 1.44 12.70
CA HIS A 104 0.65 0.54 12.71
C HIS A 104 1.94 1.23 13.15
N ALA A 105 2.20 2.45 12.64
CA ALA A 105 3.34 3.27 13.05
C ALA A 105 3.29 3.56 14.55
N PHE A 106 2.12 3.93 15.08
CA PHE A 106 1.93 4.16 16.51
C PHE A 106 2.14 2.88 17.34
N ALA A 107 1.61 1.75 16.88
CA ALA A 107 1.84 0.47 17.55
C ALA A 107 3.33 0.10 17.63
N LEU A 108 4.09 0.33 16.56
CA LEU A 108 5.54 0.11 16.53
C LEU A 108 6.29 1.07 17.50
N ILE A 109 5.91 2.34 17.55
CA ILE A 109 6.46 3.31 18.50
C ILE A 109 6.26 2.80 19.93
N MET A 110 5.04 2.40 20.28
CA MET A 110 4.73 1.88 21.61
C MET A 110 5.44 0.56 21.90
N ALA A 111 5.51 -0.34 20.93
CA ALA A 111 6.24 -1.60 21.06
C ALA A 111 7.74 -1.38 21.33
N ALA A 112 8.36 -0.42 20.64
CA ALA A 112 9.77 -0.07 20.82
C ALA A 112 10.00 0.58 22.19
N LEU A 113 9.20 1.59 22.56
CA LEU A 113 9.34 2.31 23.83
C LEU A 113 9.13 1.40 25.05
N ARG A 114 8.21 0.46 24.95
CA ARG A 114 7.84 -0.46 26.04
C ARG A 114 8.54 -1.81 25.95
N LYS A 115 9.43 -2.01 24.96
CA LYS A 115 10.18 -3.27 24.71
C LYS A 115 9.27 -4.49 24.61
N ILE A 116 8.09 -4.33 23.99
CA ILE A 116 7.07 -5.38 23.95
C ILE A 116 7.57 -6.68 23.30
N PRO A 117 8.27 -6.67 22.13
CA PRO A 117 8.76 -7.92 21.55
C PRO A 117 9.72 -8.69 22.44
N PHE A 118 10.62 -7.99 23.12
CA PHE A 118 11.55 -8.61 24.07
C PHE A 118 10.84 -9.18 25.29
N ALA A 119 9.86 -8.45 25.83
CA ALA A 119 9.06 -8.91 26.97
C ALA A 119 8.23 -10.14 26.62
N ASP A 120 7.64 -10.15 25.43
CA ASP A 120 6.87 -11.28 24.91
C ASP A 120 7.76 -12.54 24.77
N GLU A 121 8.89 -12.41 24.08
CA GLU A 121 9.84 -13.51 23.87
C GLU A 121 10.33 -14.12 25.18
N THR A 122 10.77 -13.30 26.14
CA THR A 122 11.31 -13.79 27.41
C THR A 122 10.22 -14.40 28.29
N THR A 123 9.02 -13.83 28.30
CA THR A 123 7.89 -14.38 29.05
C THR A 123 7.48 -15.76 28.52
N HIS A 124 7.43 -15.94 27.20
CA HIS A 124 7.14 -17.25 26.61
C HIS A 124 8.22 -18.32 26.87
N LYS A 125 9.46 -17.88 27.12
CA LYS A 125 10.55 -18.76 27.59
C LYS A 125 10.49 -19.07 29.09
N GLY A 126 9.51 -18.54 29.82
CA GLY A 126 9.41 -18.66 31.28
C GLY A 126 10.37 -17.77 32.07
N GLU A 127 10.97 -16.78 31.41
CA GLU A 127 11.92 -15.83 32.03
C GLU A 127 11.21 -14.57 32.50
N TRP A 128 11.39 -14.19 33.77
CA TRP A 128 10.83 -12.97 34.34
C TRP A 128 11.86 -11.82 34.34
N GLN A 129 11.99 -11.12 33.23
CA GLN A 129 13.03 -10.11 32.96
C GLN A 129 12.63 -8.69 33.40
N LYS A 130 11.96 -8.50 34.55
CA LYS A 130 11.40 -7.23 35.04
C LYS A 130 12.33 -6.01 34.91
N LYS A 131 13.63 -6.17 35.20
CA LYS A 131 14.59 -5.07 35.11
C LYS A 131 14.95 -4.73 33.66
N ALA A 132 15.07 -5.73 32.80
CA ALA A 132 15.46 -5.58 31.41
C ALA A 132 14.32 -4.99 30.54
N ILE A 133 13.07 -5.27 30.90
CA ILE A 133 11.88 -4.75 30.19
C ILE A 133 11.44 -3.35 30.64
N LYS A 134 12.22 -2.68 31.51
CA LYS A 134 11.93 -1.29 31.85
C LYS A 134 11.96 -0.43 30.59
N GLY A 135 10.79 0.04 30.20
CA GLY A 135 10.61 0.89 29.02
C GLY A 135 10.63 2.38 29.35
N VAL A 136 10.33 3.19 28.36
CA VAL A 136 10.19 4.64 28.44
C VAL A 136 8.72 5.01 28.19
N GLU A 137 8.20 5.97 28.93
CA GLU A 137 6.87 6.53 28.66
C GLU A 137 6.93 7.54 27.50
N LEU A 138 5.90 7.57 26.68
CA LEU A 138 5.78 8.54 25.58
C LEU A 138 5.47 9.96 26.10
N SER A 139 4.75 10.05 27.22
CA SER A 139 4.40 11.33 27.87
C SER A 139 5.62 12.22 28.06
N LYS A 140 5.47 13.51 27.76
CA LYS A 140 6.49 14.57 27.85
C LYS A 140 7.72 14.34 26.97
N LYS A 141 7.62 13.46 25.97
CA LYS A 141 8.64 13.28 24.94
C LYS A 141 8.33 14.14 23.71
N THR A 142 9.26 14.17 22.79
CA THR A 142 9.08 14.79 21.49
C THR A 142 9.13 13.72 20.42
N LEU A 143 8.07 13.63 19.63
CA LEU A 143 7.98 12.75 18.47
C LEU A 143 8.27 13.58 17.20
N GLY A 144 9.37 13.27 16.52
CA GLY A 144 9.66 13.83 15.20
C GLY A 144 8.96 13.04 14.11
N ILE A 145 8.23 13.72 13.23
CA ILE A 145 7.59 13.12 12.06
C ILE A 145 8.23 13.69 10.80
N VAL A 146 8.99 12.85 10.08
CA VAL A 146 9.59 13.22 8.80
C VAL A 146 8.59 12.94 7.68
N GLY A 147 7.96 14.00 7.16
CA GLY A 147 6.89 13.94 6.18
C GLY A 147 5.50 14.07 6.79
N PHE A 148 4.84 15.20 6.52
CA PHE A 148 3.52 15.55 7.09
C PHE A 148 2.40 15.50 6.04
N GLY A 149 2.36 14.40 5.26
CA GLY A 149 1.24 14.06 4.38
C GLY A 149 0.08 13.43 5.17
N ASN A 150 -0.82 12.74 4.46
CA ASN A 150 -2.01 12.13 5.06
C ASN A 150 -1.69 11.24 6.28
N ILE A 151 -0.65 10.41 6.19
CA ILE A 151 -0.26 9.46 7.25
C ILE A 151 0.38 10.21 8.43
N GLY A 152 1.33 11.13 8.16
CA GLY A 152 1.98 11.89 9.23
C GLY A 152 1.00 12.76 10.01
N ALA A 153 0.09 13.44 9.33
CA ALA A 153 -0.98 14.23 9.96
C ALA A 153 -1.91 13.33 10.79
N ARG A 154 -2.26 12.14 10.28
CA ARG A 154 -3.10 11.20 11.03
C ARG A 154 -2.38 10.66 12.27
N LEU A 155 -1.09 10.32 12.15
CA LEU A 155 -0.27 9.88 13.29
C LEU A 155 -0.20 10.97 14.37
N SER A 156 0.05 12.22 13.98
CA SER A 156 0.05 13.37 14.91
C SER A 156 -1.27 13.47 15.68
N HIS A 157 -2.39 13.27 14.99
CA HIS A 157 -3.70 13.26 15.63
C HIS A 157 -3.88 12.07 16.59
N LEU A 158 -3.43 10.87 16.23
CA LEU A 158 -3.54 9.67 17.07
C LEU A 158 -2.74 9.82 18.39
N VAL A 159 -1.57 10.45 18.35
CA VAL A 159 -0.73 10.61 19.55
C VAL A 159 -1.12 11.79 20.42
N SER A 160 -2.06 12.64 20.02
CA SER A 160 -2.42 13.86 20.74
C SER A 160 -2.89 13.63 22.18
N GLY A 161 -3.46 12.46 22.48
CA GLY A 161 -3.89 12.08 23.82
C GLY A 161 -2.76 11.59 24.76
N PHE A 162 -1.51 11.53 24.30
CA PHE A 162 -0.39 10.96 25.04
C PHE A 162 0.53 11.99 25.70
N ASP A 163 0.14 13.27 25.77
CA ASP A 163 0.96 14.35 26.33
C ASP A 163 2.37 14.39 25.72
N VAL A 164 2.44 14.30 24.39
CA VAL A 164 3.66 14.27 23.59
C VAL A 164 3.78 15.53 22.74
N ASN A 165 4.98 16.09 22.63
CA ASN A 165 5.25 17.16 21.66
C ASN A 165 5.49 16.55 20.28
N VAL A 166 4.84 17.09 19.26
CA VAL A 166 5.06 16.68 17.86
C VAL A 166 5.88 17.75 17.15
N LEU A 167 6.98 17.32 16.52
CA LEU A 167 7.76 18.12 15.57
C LEU A 167 7.58 17.54 14.16
N VAL A 168 7.44 18.44 13.16
CA VAL A 168 7.24 18.10 11.75
C VAL A 168 8.37 18.69 10.92
#